data_406d0987c1dc0e3176dce516a9279d96
#
_entry.id   406d0987c1dc0e3176dce516a9279d96
#
_cell.length_a   1.000
_cell.length_b   1.000
_cell.length_c   1.000
_cell.angle_alpha   90.00
_cell.angle_beta   90.00
_cell.angle_gamma   90.00
#
_symmetry.space_group_name_H-M   'P 1'
#
loop_
_entity.id
_entity.type
_entity.pdbx_description
1 polymer ?
#
loop_
_entity_poly.entity_id
_entity_poly.type
_entity_poly.pdbx_seq_one_letter_code
_entity_poly.pdbx_strand_id
1 'polypeptide(L)'
;TIICKTKGDFSKSNYRSYGVESVNIDNPSGSIPHYINQNYIMGLIANNKNEIEKIDIIKKVFPDEEDVRDRIQNGLSKLKRDVKDLITYVENIETTEKEIITIPILNRLIQHSEIRENIIELVSPSSELIDLMSYSKANYDNHMKSLEEIKAFMDSNKFIDYNESELNNIIDKLNNAFQIAYFEEKIRESINDSKKSLSDFFLSENRESQRKKDNFDKLLDCIYKYTDNLNKFKNKLFEIQSYNLSIETRQIESMGHLLSIEYTFKLDREIMLRTFNKFLKTEHKIETLEELSPSELYLNNYKDNPRVDSYDTFISKVTSEFESMNNRKYKIITRDGKDFDSLSAGWKTSVLLDLILGYSEDTAPLIIDQPEDNLANSYINSGLITAIKKIKEHKQVIIVSHNATIPMLGDAQNIILCRNDEKIRISSSPLEGKIDEKSVVDHIATITDGGKTSIKKRVKKYNMKKFEETIWS
;
A
#
# COMPACT_ATOMS: atom_id res chain seq x y z
N THR A 1 -18.44 -31.94 31.68
CA THR A 1 -19.59 -32.35 30.82
C THR A 1 -19.03 -32.74 29.47
N ILE A 2 -19.10 -34.01 29.08
CA ILE A 2 -18.62 -34.47 27.77
C ILE A 2 -19.80 -34.35 26.79
N ILE A 3 -19.65 -33.49 25.78
CA ILE A 3 -20.60 -33.40 24.67
C ILE A 3 -20.08 -34.29 23.55
N CYS A 4 -20.68 -35.48 23.34
CA CYS A 4 -20.37 -36.32 22.19
C CYS A 4 -21.17 -35.83 20.99
N LYS A 5 -20.53 -35.34 19.95
CA LYS A 5 -21.11 -35.02 18.67
C LYS A 5 -21.14 -36.29 17.81
N THR A 6 -22.31 -36.94 17.64
CA THR A 6 -22.46 -37.98 16.65
C THR A 6 -22.79 -37.37 15.27
N LYS A 7 -22.45 -38.06 14.16
CA LYS A 7 -22.87 -37.69 12.81
C LYS A 7 -24.41 -37.83 12.70
N GLY A 8 -25.12 -36.72 12.90
CA GLY A 8 -26.57 -36.67 12.81
C GLY A 8 -27.10 -35.41 13.46
N ASP A 9 -28.30 -35.00 13.10
CA ASP A 9 -28.93 -33.79 13.61
C ASP A 9 -28.99 -33.79 15.15
N PHE A 10 -28.35 -32.80 15.74
CA PHE A 10 -28.50 -32.49 17.16
C PHE A 10 -29.86 -31.82 17.38
N SER A 11 -30.89 -32.60 17.64
CA SER A 11 -32.14 -32.02 18.12
C SER A 11 -32.03 -31.77 19.63
N LYS A 12 -32.61 -30.67 20.11
CA LYS A 12 -32.67 -30.32 21.56
C LYS A 12 -33.23 -31.45 22.45
N SER A 13 -34.04 -32.38 21.86
CA SER A 13 -34.63 -33.53 22.54
C SER A 13 -33.62 -34.63 22.94
N ASN A 14 -32.42 -34.63 22.39
CA ASN A 14 -31.39 -35.64 22.67
C ASN A 14 -30.46 -35.29 23.82
N TYR A 15 -30.61 -34.10 24.39
CA TYR A 15 -29.84 -33.68 25.58
C TYR A 15 -30.55 -34.08 26.85
N ARG A 16 -30.16 -35.17 27.46
CA ARG A 16 -30.52 -35.44 28.88
C ARG A 16 -29.38 -34.88 29.73
N SER A 17 -29.66 -33.81 30.46
CA SER A 17 -28.72 -33.20 31.35
C SER A 17 -28.43 -34.10 32.54
N TYR A 18 -27.19 -34.51 32.71
CA TYR A 18 -26.72 -35.04 34.00
C TYR A 18 -26.34 -33.86 34.87
N GLY A 19 -27.33 -33.28 35.58
CA GLY A 19 -27.08 -32.24 36.56
C GLY A 19 -26.78 -30.83 36.05
N VAL A 20 -27.07 -30.55 34.76
CA VAL A 20 -26.98 -29.21 34.17
C VAL A 20 -28.37 -28.70 33.82
N GLU A 21 -28.82 -27.65 34.46
CA GLU A 21 -30.21 -27.14 34.36
C GLU A 21 -30.53 -26.49 33.01
N SER A 22 -29.51 -25.98 32.28
CA SER A 22 -29.71 -25.50 30.89
C SER A 22 -28.40 -25.50 30.12
N VAL A 23 -28.42 -25.96 28.86
CA VAL A 23 -27.33 -25.85 27.92
C VAL A 23 -27.83 -25.03 26.73
N ASN A 24 -27.24 -23.87 26.51
CA ASN A 24 -27.46 -23.09 25.30
C ASN A 24 -26.53 -23.59 24.21
N ILE A 25 -27.11 -24.26 23.19
CA ILE A 25 -26.35 -24.87 22.08
C ILE A 25 -25.84 -23.79 21.11
N ASP A 26 -26.61 -22.73 20.97
CA ASP A 26 -26.27 -21.64 20.03
C ASP A 26 -25.22 -20.68 20.61
N ASN A 27 -25.10 -20.67 21.92
CA ASN A 27 -24.12 -19.84 22.63
C ASN A 27 -23.65 -20.55 23.90
N PRO A 28 -22.77 -21.57 23.81
CA PRO A 28 -22.31 -22.32 24.97
C PRO A 28 -21.51 -21.39 25.92
N SER A 29 -22.01 -21.24 27.13
CA SER A 29 -21.26 -20.59 28.20
C SER A 29 -20.13 -21.52 28.64
N GLY A 30 -18.89 -21.23 28.24
CA GLY A 30 -17.72 -22.00 28.64
C GLY A 30 -16.58 -21.94 27.63
N SER A 31 -15.42 -22.37 28.04
CA SER A 31 -14.24 -22.44 27.17
C SER A 31 -14.46 -23.50 26.08
N ILE A 32 -14.21 -23.13 24.83
CA ILE A 32 -14.25 -24.08 23.70
C ILE A 32 -13.07 -25.07 23.86
N PRO A 33 -13.33 -26.39 23.88
CA PRO A 33 -12.25 -27.36 23.98
C PRO A 33 -11.30 -27.30 22.77
N HIS A 34 -10.01 -27.40 23.04
CA HIS A 34 -9.02 -27.53 21.98
C HIS A 34 -8.95 -28.98 21.53
N TYR A 35 -9.18 -29.20 20.24
CA TYR A 35 -9.09 -30.53 19.64
C TYR A 35 -7.87 -30.66 18.74
N ILE A 36 -7.01 -31.61 19.07
CA ILE A 36 -5.83 -32.00 18.29
C ILE A 36 -6.12 -33.37 17.69
N ASN A 37 -6.38 -33.45 16.39
CA ASN A 37 -6.59 -34.70 15.71
C ASN A 37 -5.26 -35.41 15.37
N GLN A 38 -5.34 -36.73 15.11
CA GLN A 38 -4.20 -37.61 14.84
C GLN A 38 -3.21 -37.04 13.78
N ASN A 39 -3.71 -36.42 12.73
CA ASN A 39 -2.88 -35.92 11.62
C ASN A 39 -2.63 -34.42 11.67
N TYR A 40 -3.19 -33.72 12.63
CA TYR A 40 -3.11 -32.24 12.68
C TYR A 40 -1.65 -31.76 12.76
N ILE A 41 -0.90 -32.27 13.72
CA ILE A 41 0.49 -31.85 13.93
C ILE A 41 1.39 -32.32 12.78
N MET A 42 1.15 -33.53 12.24
CA MET A 42 1.88 -34.02 11.06
C MET A 42 1.57 -33.23 9.80
N GLY A 43 0.32 -32.85 9.60
CA GLY A 43 -0.08 -31.95 8.50
C GLY A 43 0.66 -30.61 8.55
N LEU A 44 0.86 -30.07 9.73
CA LEU A 44 1.62 -28.84 9.93
C LEU A 44 3.11 -28.99 9.57
N ILE A 45 3.69 -30.17 9.76
CA ILE A 45 5.10 -30.45 9.45
C ILE A 45 5.29 -30.79 7.97
N ALA A 46 4.35 -31.52 7.36
CA ALA A 46 4.47 -32.04 6.00
C ALA A 46 4.26 -31.00 4.90
N ASN A 47 3.41 -29.99 5.14
CA ASN A 47 2.92 -29.09 4.09
C ASN A 47 3.70 -27.81 3.85
N ASN A 48 4.78 -27.50 4.53
CA ASN A 48 5.74 -26.42 4.25
C ASN A 48 6.30 -25.72 5.50
N LYS A 49 7.49 -25.16 5.34
CA LYS A 49 8.32 -24.47 6.35
C LYS A 49 7.64 -23.25 7.03
N ASN A 50 6.48 -22.82 6.58
CA ASN A 50 5.80 -21.60 7.08
C ASN A 50 4.46 -21.87 7.77
N GLU A 51 4.07 -23.10 8.03
CA GLU A 51 2.76 -23.42 8.60
C GLU A 51 2.70 -23.46 10.13
N ILE A 52 3.83 -23.33 10.79
CA ILE A 52 3.88 -23.10 12.26
C ILE A 52 3.00 -21.89 12.63
N GLU A 53 2.93 -20.91 11.75
CA GLU A 53 2.09 -19.71 11.91
C GLU A 53 0.58 -19.98 11.94
N LYS A 54 0.12 -21.06 11.35
CA LYS A 54 -1.31 -21.42 11.27
C LYS A 54 -1.80 -22.17 12.50
N ILE A 55 -0.91 -22.56 13.41
CA ILE A 55 -1.29 -23.24 14.64
C ILE A 55 -1.98 -22.23 15.56
N ASP A 56 -3.28 -22.39 15.78
CA ASP A 56 -4.08 -21.49 16.62
C ASP A 56 -3.52 -21.31 18.03
N ILE A 57 -2.81 -22.33 18.56
CA ILE A 57 -2.15 -22.27 19.86
C ILE A 57 -0.93 -21.33 19.84
N ILE A 58 -0.16 -21.31 18.75
CA ILE A 58 0.97 -20.35 18.65
C ILE A 58 0.46 -18.91 18.63
N LYS A 59 -0.67 -18.65 17.98
CA LYS A 59 -1.34 -17.34 18.06
C LYS A 59 -1.76 -16.99 19.48
N LYS A 60 -2.17 -17.98 20.27
CA LYS A 60 -2.54 -17.74 21.68
C LYS A 60 -1.32 -17.55 22.58
N VAL A 61 -0.21 -18.20 22.28
CA VAL A 61 1.08 -18.01 22.97
C VAL A 61 1.63 -16.60 22.79
N PHE A 62 1.31 -15.96 21.64
CA PHE A 62 1.66 -14.57 21.35
C PHE A 62 0.39 -13.75 21.09
N PRO A 63 -0.40 -13.43 22.12
CA PRO A 63 -1.70 -12.74 21.97
C PRO A 63 -1.57 -11.37 21.30
N ASP A 64 -0.46 -10.65 21.55
CA ASP A 64 -0.23 -9.32 20.96
C ASP A 64 0.38 -9.38 19.54
N GLU A 65 0.41 -10.53 18.88
CA GLU A 65 0.97 -10.62 17.52
C GLU A 65 0.13 -9.84 16.51
N GLU A 66 -1.17 -9.79 16.70
CA GLU A 66 -2.07 -8.98 15.87
C GLU A 66 -1.74 -7.48 16.02
N ASP A 67 -1.53 -6.99 17.23
CA ASP A 67 -1.15 -5.59 17.48
C ASP A 67 0.20 -5.24 16.84
N VAL A 68 1.17 -6.16 16.90
CA VAL A 68 2.48 -5.99 16.24
C VAL A 68 2.32 -5.95 14.72
N ARG A 69 1.49 -6.84 14.17
CA ARG A 69 1.18 -6.87 12.74
C ARG A 69 0.54 -5.55 12.30
N ASP A 70 -0.44 -5.07 13.06
CA ASP A 70 -1.13 -3.81 12.76
C ASP A 70 -0.18 -2.63 12.84
N ARG A 71 0.72 -2.60 13.81
CA ARG A 71 1.76 -1.56 13.90
C ARG A 71 2.69 -1.56 12.68
N ILE A 72 3.14 -2.73 12.22
CA ILE A 72 3.95 -2.86 11.00
C ILE A 72 3.16 -2.42 9.78
N GLN A 73 1.93 -2.88 9.63
CA GLN A 73 1.08 -2.55 8.48
C GLN A 73 0.75 -1.04 8.42
N ASN A 74 0.46 -0.44 9.57
CA ASN A 74 0.22 1.00 9.67
C ASN A 74 1.50 1.79 9.35
N GLY A 75 2.64 1.34 9.87
CA GLY A 75 3.95 1.95 9.56
C GLY A 75 4.27 1.89 8.07
N LEU A 76 4.08 0.74 7.42
CA LEU A 76 4.26 0.57 5.97
C LEU A 76 3.31 1.44 5.16
N SER A 77 2.04 1.48 5.56
CA SER A 77 1.01 2.28 4.85
C SER A 77 1.32 3.77 4.94
N LYS A 78 1.76 4.25 6.11
CA LYS A 78 2.21 5.62 6.29
C LYS A 78 3.44 5.92 5.44
N LEU A 79 4.44 5.04 5.47
CA LEU A 79 5.66 5.19 4.70
C LEU A 79 5.41 5.27 3.19
N LYS A 80 4.57 4.39 2.66
CA LYS A 80 4.20 4.40 1.23
C LYS A 80 3.61 5.73 0.81
N ARG A 81 2.70 6.27 1.63
CA ARG A 81 2.10 7.58 1.38
C ARG A 81 3.14 8.69 1.43
N ASP A 82 3.99 8.68 2.45
CA ASP A 82 4.99 9.74 2.64
C ASP A 82 6.07 9.72 1.55
N VAL A 83 6.49 8.54 1.08
CA VAL A 83 7.39 8.40 -0.07
C VAL A 83 6.70 8.89 -1.36
N LYS A 84 5.44 8.54 -1.57
CA LYS A 84 4.66 9.04 -2.71
C LYS A 84 4.59 10.56 -2.70
N ASP A 85 4.23 11.16 -1.56
CA ASP A 85 4.13 12.61 -1.41
C ASP A 85 5.50 13.28 -1.69
N LEU A 86 6.58 12.74 -1.11
CA LEU A 86 7.94 13.25 -1.32
C LEU A 86 8.32 13.28 -2.80
N ILE A 87 8.12 12.18 -3.50
CA ILE A 87 8.47 12.06 -4.92
C ILE A 87 7.55 12.93 -5.80
N THR A 88 6.28 13.07 -5.44
CA THR A 88 5.37 14.00 -6.12
C THR A 88 5.85 15.45 -6.00
N TYR A 89 6.38 15.84 -4.84
CA TYR A 89 6.98 17.18 -4.71
C TYR A 89 8.24 17.34 -5.56
N VAL A 90 9.07 16.30 -5.68
CA VAL A 90 10.24 16.30 -6.58
C VAL A 90 9.82 16.49 -8.04
N GLU A 91 8.80 15.75 -8.50
CA GLU A 91 8.26 15.85 -9.86
C GLU A 91 7.72 17.27 -10.14
N ASN A 92 6.98 17.83 -9.20
CA ASN A 92 6.46 19.20 -9.31
C ASN A 92 7.57 20.24 -9.37
N ILE A 93 8.65 20.06 -8.58
CA ILE A 93 9.82 20.93 -8.58
C ILE A 93 10.53 20.87 -9.95
N GLU A 94 10.84 19.66 -10.44
CA GLU A 94 11.50 19.48 -11.74
C GLU A 94 10.65 20.05 -12.89
N THR A 95 9.35 19.84 -12.87
CA THR A 95 8.42 20.39 -13.87
C THR A 95 8.40 21.90 -13.84
N THR A 96 8.33 22.50 -12.64
CA THR A 96 8.34 23.95 -12.47
C THR A 96 9.67 24.59 -12.91
N GLU A 97 10.80 23.93 -12.63
CA GLU A 97 12.11 24.40 -13.13
C GLU A 97 12.16 24.41 -14.66
N LYS A 98 11.66 23.38 -15.31
CA LYS A 98 11.56 23.30 -16.77
C LYS A 98 10.66 24.42 -17.34
N GLU A 99 9.54 24.71 -16.65
CA GLU A 99 8.65 25.82 -17.04
C GLU A 99 9.35 27.18 -16.91
N ILE A 100 10.08 27.43 -15.83
CA ILE A 100 10.84 28.68 -15.61
C ILE A 100 11.84 28.91 -16.75
N ILE A 101 12.56 27.86 -17.15
CA ILE A 101 13.55 27.96 -18.25
C ILE A 101 12.89 28.32 -19.58
N THR A 102 11.62 27.91 -19.81
CA THR A 102 10.91 28.21 -21.06
C THR A 102 10.35 29.64 -21.12
N ILE A 103 10.32 30.38 -20.00
CA ILE A 103 9.80 31.74 -20.00
C ILE A 103 10.78 32.66 -20.72
N PRO A 104 10.40 33.25 -21.87
CA PRO A 104 11.27 34.13 -22.61
C PRO A 104 11.56 35.42 -21.81
N ILE A 105 12.80 35.91 -21.86
CA ILE A 105 13.16 37.22 -21.30
C ILE A 105 13.44 37.19 -19.78
N LEU A 106 13.68 36.05 -19.19
CA LEU A 106 14.03 35.97 -17.76
C LEU A 106 15.15 36.96 -17.38
N ASN A 107 16.22 37.02 -18.17
CA ASN A 107 17.34 37.95 -17.93
C ASN A 107 16.94 39.44 -18.01
N ARG A 108 16.01 39.78 -18.89
CA ARG A 108 15.50 41.16 -18.99
C ARG A 108 14.55 41.52 -17.85
N LEU A 109 13.74 40.57 -17.41
CA LEU A 109 12.84 40.76 -16.27
C LEU A 109 13.61 40.96 -14.96
N ILE A 110 14.70 40.22 -14.77
CA ILE A 110 15.58 40.37 -13.58
C ILE A 110 16.34 41.69 -13.60
N GLN A 111 16.79 42.16 -14.76
CA GLN A 111 17.48 43.43 -14.90
C GLN A 111 16.61 44.68 -14.71
N HIS A 112 15.30 44.55 -14.92
CA HIS A 112 14.31 45.63 -14.79
C HIS A 112 13.36 45.34 -13.65
N SER A 113 13.80 45.50 -12.41
CA SER A 113 12.99 45.33 -11.22
C SER A 113 11.72 46.18 -11.16
N GLU A 114 11.67 47.27 -11.96
CA GLU A 114 10.55 48.20 -12.05
C GLU A 114 9.50 47.82 -13.11
N ILE A 115 9.68 46.74 -13.87
CA ILE A 115 8.77 46.37 -14.99
C ILE A 115 7.32 46.23 -14.53
N ARG A 116 7.10 45.73 -13.31
CA ARG A 116 5.74 45.53 -12.78
C ARG A 116 4.98 46.86 -12.57
N GLU A 117 5.69 47.90 -12.16
CA GLU A 117 5.10 49.19 -11.85
C GLU A 117 5.03 50.12 -13.08
N ASN A 118 5.88 49.92 -14.07
CA ASN A 118 6.05 50.76 -15.23
C ASN A 118 5.48 50.21 -16.54
N ILE A 119 4.68 49.17 -16.52
CA ILE A 119 3.95 48.71 -17.70
C ILE A 119 2.79 49.69 -17.92
N ILE A 120 3.02 50.72 -18.75
CA ILE A 120 2.02 51.68 -19.13
C ILE A 120 1.27 51.15 -20.34
N GLU A 121 -0.03 51.05 -20.21
CA GLU A 121 -0.91 50.74 -21.34
C GLU A 121 -1.05 51.97 -22.21
N LEU A 122 -0.58 51.90 -23.45
CA LEU A 122 -0.71 53.00 -24.41
C LEU A 122 -2.13 53.05 -24.94
N VAL A 123 -2.76 54.21 -24.84
CA VAL A 123 -4.09 54.44 -25.36
C VAL A 123 -4.03 54.56 -26.87
N SER A 124 -4.77 53.73 -27.59
CA SER A 124 -4.86 53.80 -29.03
C SER A 124 -5.59 55.09 -29.44
N PRO A 125 -5.08 55.83 -30.43
CA PRO A 125 -5.82 56.98 -30.97
C PRO A 125 -7.13 56.53 -31.62
N SER A 126 -8.12 57.48 -31.70
CA SER A 126 -9.37 57.17 -32.36
C SER A 126 -9.15 56.65 -33.78
N SER A 127 -9.77 55.52 -34.09
CA SER A 127 -9.71 54.92 -35.43
C SER A 127 -10.64 55.57 -36.46
N GLU A 128 -11.42 56.57 -36.03
CA GLU A 128 -12.30 57.26 -36.95
C GLU A 128 -11.49 57.97 -38.05
N LEU A 129 -11.78 57.58 -39.27
CA LEU A 129 -11.18 58.17 -40.45
C LEU A 129 -11.88 59.50 -40.78
N ILE A 130 -11.14 60.43 -41.39
CA ILE A 130 -11.67 61.63 -41.90
C ILE A 130 -12.35 61.31 -43.24
N ASP A 131 -13.59 61.74 -43.41
CA ASP A 131 -14.32 61.56 -44.67
C ASP A 131 -13.59 62.23 -45.87
N LEU A 132 -13.52 61.47 -46.95
CA LEU A 132 -12.93 61.95 -48.20
C LEU A 132 -13.91 62.97 -48.82
N MET A 133 -13.36 63.85 -49.65
CA MET A 133 -14.21 64.84 -50.39
C MET A 133 -15.12 64.16 -51.39
N SER A 134 -16.32 64.78 -51.58
CA SER A 134 -17.34 64.27 -52.50
C SER A 134 -17.12 64.67 -53.97
N TYR A 135 -16.14 65.54 -54.27
CA TYR A 135 -15.87 66.00 -55.64
C TYR A 135 -14.86 65.13 -56.35
N SER A 136 -15.36 64.13 -57.03
CA SER A 136 -14.49 63.11 -57.68
C SER A 136 -14.03 63.61 -59.07
N LYS A 137 -12.90 63.05 -59.56
CA LYS A 137 -12.40 63.29 -60.91
C LYS A 137 -13.43 62.97 -61.98
N ALA A 138 -14.23 61.94 -61.80
CA ALA A 138 -15.28 61.57 -62.75
C ALA A 138 -16.37 62.67 -62.85
N ASN A 139 -16.73 63.26 -61.69
CA ASN A 139 -17.69 64.39 -61.70
C ASN A 139 -17.12 65.66 -62.36
N TYR A 140 -15.81 65.92 -62.07
CA TYR A 140 -15.10 67.04 -62.75
C TYR A 140 -15.05 66.84 -64.30
N ASP A 141 -14.62 65.66 -64.77
CA ASP A 141 -14.49 65.31 -66.19
C ASP A 141 -15.86 65.42 -66.89
N ASN A 142 -16.94 64.98 -66.22
CA ASN A 142 -18.31 65.13 -66.77
C ASN A 142 -18.74 66.61 -66.86
N HIS A 143 -18.45 67.43 -65.83
CA HIS A 143 -18.81 68.87 -65.87
C HIS A 143 -17.96 69.59 -66.93
N MET A 144 -16.69 69.31 -67.07
CA MET A 144 -15.82 69.88 -68.11
C MET A 144 -16.36 69.56 -69.49
N LYS A 145 -16.68 68.27 -69.75
CA LYS A 145 -17.26 67.87 -71.03
C LYS A 145 -18.55 68.61 -71.35
N SER A 146 -19.43 68.72 -70.38
CA SER A 146 -20.65 69.47 -70.57
C SER A 146 -20.43 70.98 -70.92
N LEU A 147 -19.43 71.61 -70.28
CA LEU A 147 -19.01 72.96 -70.57
C LEU A 147 -18.41 73.11 -71.94
N GLU A 148 -17.61 72.18 -72.39
CA GLU A 148 -17.01 72.09 -73.73
C GLU A 148 -18.13 71.95 -74.79
N GLU A 149 -19.11 71.05 -74.54
CA GLU A 149 -20.24 70.87 -75.44
C GLU A 149 -21.12 72.20 -75.55
N ILE A 150 -21.33 72.87 -74.40
CA ILE A 150 -22.04 74.19 -74.40
C ILE A 150 -21.21 75.21 -75.17
N LYS A 151 -19.91 75.28 -74.96
CA LYS A 151 -19.02 76.20 -75.68
C LYS A 151 -19.08 75.94 -77.16
N ALA A 152 -18.95 74.73 -77.59
CA ALA A 152 -19.00 74.33 -79.01
C ALA A 152 -20.38 74.69 -79.66
N PHE A 153 -21.47 74.50 -78.92
CA PHE A 153 -22.79 74.89 -79.33
C PHE A 153 -22.90 76.39 -79.51
N MET A 154 -22.46 77.22 -78.55
CA MET A 154 -22.46 78.66 -78.60
C MET A 154 -21.61 79.20 -79.73
N ASP A 155 -20.42 78.68 -79.96
CA ASP A 155 -19.50 79.05 -81.03
C ASP A 155 -20.08 78.77 -82.41
N SER A 156 -20.88 77.74 -82.53
CA SER A 156 -21.51 77.37 -83.87
C SER A 156 -22.77 78.07 -84.14
N ASN A 157 -23.39 78.74 -83.15
CA ASN A 157 -24.73 79.41 -83.35
C ASN A 157 -24.61 80.90 -83.58
N LYS A 158 -24.87 81.35 -84.81
CA LYS A 158 -24.80 82.76 -85.18
C LYS A 158 -25.83 83.73 -84.60
N PHE A 159 -26.78 83.17 -83.81
CA PHE A 159 -27.81 83.94 -83.13
C PHE A 159 -27.55 84.18 -81.65
N ILE A 160 -26.48 83.58 -81.13
CA ILE A 160 -26.08 83.73 -79.76
C ILE A 160 -24.83 84.59 -79.70
N ASP A 161 -24.96 85.76 -79.12
CA ASP A 161 -23.84 86.62 -78.79
C ASP A 161 -23.52 86.36 -77.30
N TYR A 162 -22.36 85.82 -77.04
CA TYR A 162 -21.89 85.47 -75.67
C TYR A 162 -20.49 86.01 -75.41
N ASN A 163 -20.22 86.35 -74.19
CA ASN A 163 -18.88 86.75 -73.76
C ASN A 163 -18.01 85.57 -73.44
N GLU A 164 -17.13 85.19 -74.35
CA GLU A 164 -16.23 84.04 -74.19
C GLU A 164 -15.39 84.15 -72.92
N SER A 165 -15.02 85.32 -72.45
CA SER A 165 -14.24 85.51 -71.22
C SER A 165 -15.00 85.08 -69.95
N GLU A 166 -16.36 85.20 -69.93
CA GLU A 166 -17.19 84.75 -68.81
C GLU A 166 -17.22 83.20 -68.72
N LEU A 167 -17.32 82.48 -69.85
CA LEU A 167 -17.32 81.06 -69.90
C LEU A 167 -15.93 80.49 -69.51
N ASN A 168 -14.87 81.11 -70.02
CA ASN A 168 -13.50 80.75 -69.63
C ASN A 168 -13.26 80.99 -68.15
N ASN A 169 -13.80 82.05 -67.55
CA ASN A 169 -13.73 82.30 -66.12
C ASN A 169 -14.47 81.20 -65.29
N ILE A 170 -15.60 80.67 -65.82
CA ILE A 170 -16.31 79.54 -65.17
C ILE A 170 -15.48 78.29 -65.25
N ILE A 171 -14.84 77.99 -66.38
CA ILE A 171 -13.94 76.89 -66.58
C ILE A 171 -12.74 76.98 -65.63
N ASP A 172 -12.10 78.13 -65.53
CA ASP A 172 -11.00 78.38 -64.63
C ASP A 172 -11.36 78.20 -63.16
N LYS A 173 -12.56 78.67 -62.77
CA LYS A 173 -13.11 78.49 -61.41
C LYS A 173 -13.32 76.97 -61.12
N LEU A 174 -13.83 76.17 -62.08
CA LEU A 174 -14.06 74.75 -61.93
C LEU A 174 -12.73 74.04 -61.85
N ASN A 175 -11.75 74.37 -62.67
CA ASN A 175 -10.40 73.88 -62.63
C ASN A 175 -9.76 74.11 -61.24
N ASN A 176 -9.84 75.38 -60.76
CA ASN A 176 -9.30 75.75 -59.48
C ASN A 176 -10.02 74.99 -58.34
N ALA A 177 -11.34 74.87 -58.38
CA ALA A 177 -12.11 74.11 -57.39
C ALA A 177 -11.73 72.67 -57.38
N PHE A 178 -11.47 72.01 -58.55
CA PHE A 178 -11.03 70.65 -58.64
C PHE A 178 -9.62 70.51 -58.11
N GLN A 179 -8.70 71.42 -58.41
CA GLN A 179 -7.32 71.36 -57.87
C GLN A 179 -7.31 71.51 -56.36
N ILE A 180 -8.11 72.38 -55.81
CA ILE A 180 -8.24 72.52 -54.34
C ILE A 180 -8.85 71.28 -53.75
N ALA A 181 -9.91 70.72 -54.32
CA ALA A 181 -10.54 69.49 -53.88
C ALA A 181 -9.62 68.31 -53.93
N TYR A 182 -8.83 68.12 -55.02
CA TYR A 182 -7.85 67.08 -55.18
C TYR A 182 -6.70 67.16 -54.16
N PHE A 183 -6.24 68.40 -53.91
CA PHE A 183 -5.21 68.62 -52.90
C PHE A 183 -5.72 68.33 -51.49
N GLU A 184 -6.93 68.72 -51.16
CA GLU A 184 -7.57 68.45 -49.88
C GLU A 184 -7.81 66.93 -49.69
N GLU A 185 -8.25 66.24 -50.74
CA GLU A 185 -8.40 64.76 -50.72
C GLU A 185 -7.05 64.05 -50.39
N LYS A 186 -5.97 64.50 -51.03
CA LYS A 186 -4.62 63.93 -50.79
C LYS A 186 -4.15 64.21 -49.34
N ILE A 187 -4.46 65.34 -48.80
CA ILE A 187 -4.17 65.66 -47.39
C ILE A 187 -4.95 64.73 -46.46
N ARG A 188 -6.25 64.54 -46.72
CA ARG A 188 -7.12 63.66 -45.93
C ARG A 188 -6.70 62.22 -46.01
N GLU A 189 -6.34 61.71 -47.21
CA GLU A 189 -5.75 60.36 -47.39
C GLU A 189 -4.46 60.21 -46.53
N SER A 190 -3.53 61.14 -46.67
CA SER A 190 -2.26 61.12 -45.90
C SER A 190 -2.48 61.15 -44.40
N ILE A 191 -3.45 61.93 -43.91
CA ILE A 191 -3.82 61.96 -42.49
C ILE A 191 -4.39 60.59 -42.08
N ASN A 192 -5.27 59.98 -42.90
CA ASN A 192 -5.86 58.69 -42.60
C ASN A 192 -4.83 57.58 -42.57
N ASP A 193 -3.89 57.57 -43.55
CA ASP A 193 -2.77 56.63 -43.57
C ASP A 193 -1.87 56.80 -42.36
N SER A 194 -1.58 58.04 -41.95
CA SER A 194 -0.80 58.31 -40.74
C SER A 194 -1.51 57.88 -39.47
N LYS A 195 -2.84 58.15 -39.37
CA LYS A 195 -3.66 57.64 -38.25
C LYS A 195 -3.65 56.15 -38.18
N LYS A 196 -3.80 55.43 -39.30
CA LYS A 196 -3.76 53.97 -39.37
C LYS A 196 -2.42 53.44 -38.92
N SER A 197 -1.33 53.97 -39.46
CA SER A 197 0.04 53.57 -39.10
C SER A 197 0.34 53.78 -37.62
N LEU A 198 -0.14 54.88 -37.05
CA LEU A 198 -0.03 55.21 -35.64
C LEU A 198 -0.85 54.26 -34.76
N SER A 199 -2.09 53.97 -35.17
CA SER A 199 -2.94 52.99 -34.47
C SER A 199 -2.32 51.59 -34.45
N ASP A 200 -1.83 51.13 -35.60
CA ASP A 200 -1.13 49.82 -35.72
C ASP A 200 0.12 49.77 -34.81
N PHE A 201 0.87 50.87 -34.76
CA PHE A 201 2.01 50.98 -33.85
C PHE A 201 1.59 50.85 -32.38
N PHE A 202 0.59 51.63 -31.93
CA PHE A 202 0.11 51.55 -30.53
C PHE A 202 -0.45 50.16 -30.18
N LEU A 203 -1.16 49.51 -31.10
CA LEU A 203 -1.69 48.17 -30.90
C LEU A 203 -0.54 47.12 -30.77
N SER A 204 0.54 47.29 -31.55
CA SER A 204 1.70 46.40 -31.45
C SER A 204 2.43 46.58 -30.12
N GLU A 205 2.66 47.80 -29.68
CA GLU A 205 3.29 48.12 -28.40
C GLU A 205 2.47 47.63 -27.20
N ASN A 206 1.16 47.83 -27.22
CA ASN A 206 0.26 47.35 -26.17
C ASN A 206 0.26 45.83 -26.09
N ARG A 207 0.27 45.10 -27.23
CA ARG A 207 0.42 43.63 -27.26
C ARG A 207 1.74 43.18 -26.70
N GLU A 208 2.84 43.85 -27.02
CA GLU A 208 4.16 43.51 -26.48
C GLU A 208 4.21 43.77 -24.97
N SER A 209 3.66 44.88 -24.49
CA SER A 209 3.57 45.21 -23.07
C SER A 209 2.75 44.16 -22.30
N GLN A 210 1.58 43.79 -22.87
CA GLN A 210 0.73 42.75 -22.27
C GLN A 210 1.47 41.40 -22.21
N ARG A 211 2.18 41.00 -23.27
CA ARG A 211 2.98 39.78 -23.28
C ARG A 211 4.11 39.78 -22.23
N LYS A 212 4.74 40.92 -22.02
CA LYS A 212 5.76 41.08 -20.95
C LYS A 212 5.13 40.90 -19.58
N LYS A 213 3.95 41.49 -19.35
CA LYS A 213 3.22 41.31 -18.09
C LYS A 213 2.81 39.87 -17.85
N ASP A 214 2.22 39.20 -18.85
CA ASP A 214 1.79 37.82 -18.74
C ASP A 214 2.99 36.89 -18.44
N ASN A 215 4.16 37.10 -19.06
CA ASN A 215 5.36 36.36 -18.78
C ASN A 215 5.88 36.59 -17.36
N PHE A 216 5.78 37.82 -16.85
CA PHE A 216 6.17 38.15 -15.49
C PHE A 216 5.24 37.49 -14.46
N ASP A 217 3.94 37.57 -14.66
CA ASP A 217 2.96 36.93 -13.78
C ASP A 217 3.12 35.40 -13.78
N LYS A 218 3.40 34.81 -14.94
CA LYS A 218 3.71 33.39 -15.07
C LYS A 218 5.00 33.02 -14.30
N LEU A 219 6.03 33.85 -14.38
CA LEU A 219 7.28 33.63 -13.64
C LEU A 219 7.02 33.66 -12.13
N LEU A 220 6.27 34.62 -11.64
CA LEU A 220 5.93 34.72 -10.22
C LEU A 220 5.17 33.47 -9.75
N ASP A 221 4.16 33.01 -10.50
CA ASP A 221 3.40 31.80 -10.18
C ASP A 221 4.32 30.58 -10.11
N CYS A 222 5.22 30.43 -11.06
CA CYS A 222 6.22 29.35 -11.04
C CYS A 222 7.13 29.44 -9.81
N ILE A 223 7.61 30.63 -9.44
CA ILE A 223 8.45 30.82 -8.24
C ILE A 223 7.69 30.45 -6.97
N TYR A 224 6.42 30.85 -6.85
CA TYR A 224 5.58 30.46 -5.72
C TYR A 224 5.37 28.96 -5.64
N LYS A 225 5.05 28.30 -6.76
CA LYS A 225 4.88 26.84 -6.84
C LYS A 225 6.17 26.11 -6.47
N TYR A 226 7.30 26.57 -6.99
CA TYR A 226 8.61 26.01 -6.68
C TYR A 226 8.91 26.10 -5.17
N THR A 227 8.74 27.26 -4.59
CA THR A 227 9.03 27.51 -3.17
C THR A 227 8.11 26.69 -2.25
N ASP A 228 6.82 26.62 -2.57
CA ASP A 228 5.85 25.83 -1.81
C ASP A 228 6.18 24.34 -1.86
N ASN A 229 6.46 23.79 -3.04
CA ASN A 229 6.83 22.38 -3.18
C ASN A 229 8.17 22.08 -2.50
N LEU A 230 9.15 23.00 -2.56
CA LEU A 230 10.41 22.84 -1.85
C LEU A 230 10.22 22.80 -0.32
N ASN A 231 9.37 23.65 0.22
CA ASN A 231 9.04 23.62 1.65
C ASN A 231 8.30 22.33 2.04
N LYS A 232 7.36 21.88 1.24
CA LYS A 232 6.65 20.60 1.44
C LYS A 232 7.61 19.42 1.37
N PHE A 233 8.54 19.41 0.41
CA PHE A 233 9.60 18.42 0.31
C PHE A 233 10.45 18.35 1.57
N LYS A 234 10.96 19.50 2.05
CA LYS A 234 11.78 19.57 3.27
C LYS A 234 11.04 19.06 4.50
N ASN A 235 9.78 19.47 4.68
CA ASN A 235 8.96 19.01 5.79
C ASN A 235 8.71 17.50 5.73
N LYS A 236 8.39 16.99 4.55
CA LYS A 236 8.17 15.54 4.37
C LYS A 236 9.44 14.73 4.56
N LEU A 237 10.59 15.23 4.09
CA LEU A 237 11.89 14.62 4.31
C LEU A 237 12.22 14.55 5.82
N PHE A 238 11.96 15.62 6.57
CA PHE A 238 12.13 15.64 8.01
C PHE A 238 11.25 14.60 8.72
N GLU A 239 9.97 14.47 8.31
CA GLU A 239 9.09 13.42 8.81
C GLU A 239 9.66 12.03 8.56
N ILE A 240 10.14 11.76 7.34
CA ILE A 240 10.73 10.47 6.96
C ILE A 240 12.02 10.19 7.75
N GLN A 241 12.88 11.17 7.95
CA GLN A 241 14.10 11.03 8.75
C GLN A 241 13.82 10.66 10.21
N SER A 242 12.67 11.06 10.73
CA SER A 242 12.25 10.74 12.11
C SER A 242 11.76 9.31 12.29
N TYR A 243 11.61 8.52 11.22
CA TYR A 243 11.19 7.12 11.32
C TYR A 243 12.21 6.28 12.09
N ASN A 244 11.73 5.68 13.14
CA ASN A 244 12.47 4.70 13.93
C ASN A 244 11.50 3.63 14.42
N LEU A 245 11.19 2.68 13.56
CA LEU A 245 10.31 1.55 13.88
C LEU A 245 11.13 0.26 13.81
N SER A 246 11.45 -0.29 14.97
CA SER A 246 12.00 -1.63 15.11
C SER A 246 11.06 -2.47 15.94
N ILE A 247 10.94 -3.72 15.59
CA ILE A 247 10.16 -4.70 16.34
C ILE A 247 11.15 -5.65 17.01
N GLU A 248 11.08 -5.71 18.32
CA GLU A 248 11.94 -6.59 19.10
C GLU A 248 11.53 -8.06 18.93
N THR A 249 12.52 -8.94 18.93
CA THR A 249 12.30 -10.39 18.97
C THR A 249 11.56 -10.77 20.23
N ARG A 250 10.45 -11.48 20.08
CA ARG A 250 9.66 -11.99 21.20
C ARG A 250 10.04 -13.42 21.49
N GLN A 251 10.18 -13.75 22.75
CA GLN A 251 10.58 -15.07 23.21
C GLN A 251 9.69 -15.55 24.34
N ILE A 252 9.26 -16.80 24.24
CA ILE A 252 8.51 -17.49 25.29
C ILE A 252 9.15 -18.86 25.50
N GLU A 253 9.36 -19.20 26.75
CA GLU A 253 9.82 -20.53 27.15
C GLU A 253 8.61 -21.39 27.54
N SER A 254 8.53 -22.59 26.97
CA SER A 254 7.49 -23.57 27.30
C SER A 254 8.09 -24.96 27.33
N MET A 255 7.95 -25.68 28.44
CA MET A 255 8.49 -27.04 28.66
C MET A 255 10.01 -27.15 28.38
N GLY A 256 10.77 -26.07 28.63
CA GLY A 256 12.20 -25.97 28.34
C GLY A 256 12.53 -25.71 26.85
N HIS A 257 11.54 -25.55 25.97
CA HIS A 257 11.73 -25.11 24.61
C HIS A 257 11.57 -23.59 24.52
N LEU A 258 12.41 -22.94 23.73
CA LEU A 258 12.36 -21.51 23.49
C LEU A 258 11.70 -21.24 22.14
N LEU A 259 10.51 -20.66 22.16
CA LEU A 259 9.81 -20.20 20.97
C LEU A 259 10.06 -18.70 20.81
N SER A 260 10.58 -18.30 19.66
CA SER A 260 10.82 -16.89 19.34
C SER A 260 10.20 -16.50 18.01
N ILE A 261 9.76 -15.24 17.92
CA ILE A 261 9.35 -14.61 16.68
C ILE A 261 10.37 -13.51 16.37
N GLU A 262 11.14 -13.73 15.31
CA GLU A 262 12.10 -12.76 14.81
C GLU A 262 11.43 -11.94 13.69
N TYR A 263 11.34 -10.62 13.87
CA TYR A 263 10.87 -9.70 12.85
C TYR A 263 12.05 -9.11 12.12
N THR A 264 12.06 -9.20 10.80
CA THR A 264 13.09 -8.58 9.96
C THR A 264 12.74 -7.13 9.61
N PHE A 265 11.54 -6.69 9.95
CA PHE A 265 11.08 -5.36 9.66
C PHE A 265 11.78 -4.34 10.56
N LYS A 266 12.57 -3.49 9.92
CA LYS A 266 13.21 -2.33 10.53
C LYS A 266 13.03 -1.15 9.59
N LEU A 267 12.54 -0.05 10.10
CA LEU A 267 12.34 1.16 9.34
C LEU A 267 13.11 2.30 10.03
N ASP A 268 14.25 2.60 9.48
CA ASP A 268 15.07 3.72 9.90
C ASP A 268 15.65 4.45 8.67
N ARG A 269 16.34 5.55 8.92
CA ARG A 269 16.95 6.37 7.86
C ARG A 269 17.98 5.61 7.01
N GLU A 270 18.73 4.68 7.58
CA GLU A 270 19.73 3.91 6.84
C GLU A 270 19.08 2.98 5.81
N ILE A 271 17.99 2.33 6.20
CA ILE A 271 17.22 1.47 5.30
C ILE A 271 16.57 2.30 4.20
N MET A 272 16.04 3.48 4.54
CA MET A 272 15.49 4.41 3.56
C MET A 272 16.56 4.81 2.53
N LEU A 273 17.69 5.26 3.00
CA LEU A 273 18.82 5.66 2.16
C LEU A 273 19.28 4.52 1.25
N ARG A 274 19.47 3.33 1.81
CA ARG A 274 19.85 2.14 1.05
C ARG A 274 18.82 1.78 -0.02
N THR A 275 17.53 1.90 0.31
CA THR A 275 16.45 1.57 -0.62
C THR A 275 16.39 2.57 -1.78
N PHE A 276 16.52 3.88 -1.52
CA PHE A 276 16.58 4.87 -2.57
C PHE A 276 17.80 4.65 -3.48
N ASN A 277 18.98 4.47 -2.89
CA ASN A 277 20.22 4.22 -3.61
C ASN A 277 20.24 2.95 -4.45
N LYS A 278 19.35 1.98 -4.15
CA LYS A 278 19.19 0.78 -4.97
C LYS A 278 18.70 1.11 -6.38
N PHE A 279 17.91 2.16 -6.52
CA PHE A 279 17.27 2.56 -7.79
C PHE A 279 17.91 3.80 -8.43
N LEU A 280 18.89 4.44 -7.80
CA LEU A 280 19.66 5.56 -8.34
C LEU A 280 20.94 5.09 -9.03
N LYS A 281 21.39 5.80 -10.08
CA LYS A 281 22.67 5.57 -10.74
C LYS A 281 23.83 5.71 -9.74
N THR A 282 24.93 5.02 -10.01
CA THR A 282 26.05 4.96 -9.05
C THR A 282 26.65 6.33 -8.74
N GLU A 283 26.66 7.23 -9.72
CA GLU A 283 27.14 8.61 -9.65
C GLU A 283 26.20 9.59 -8.92
N HIS A 284 24.93 9.17 -8.72
CA HIS A 284 23.89 9.97 -8.07
C HIS A 284 23.40 9.34 -6.76
N LYS A 285 24.24 8.52 -6.13
CA LYS A 285 23.91 7.97 -4.82
C LYS A 285 23.90 9.06 -3.76
N ILE A 286 22.86 9.02 -2.96
CA ILE A 286 22.67 9.91 -1.82
C ILE A 286 23.58 9.43 -0.68
N GLU A 287 24.38 10.30 -0.09
CA GLU A 287 25.25 9.98 1.04
C GLU A 287 24.49 10.05 2.36
N THR A 288 23.71 11.08 2.54
CA THR A 288 22.90 11.30 3.74
C THR A 288 21.52 11.80 3.39
N LEU A 289 20.49 11.43 4.17
CA LEU A 289 19.14 11.95 3.96
C LEU A 289 19.00 13.41 4.42
N GLU A 290 19.88 13.87 5.32
CA GLU A 290 19.89 15.23 5.84
C GLU A 290 20.18 16.26 4.77
N GLU A 291 21.06 15.93 3.82
CA GLU A 291 21.50 16.81 2.75
C GLU A 291 20.79 16.56 1.42
N LEU A 292 19.81 15.66 1.42
CA LEU A 292 19.08 15.28 0.21
C LEU A 292 18.41 16.50 -0.42
N SER A 293 18.81 16.80 -1.65
CA SER A 293 18.17 17.81 -2.49
C SER A 293 17.17 17.18 -3.47
N PRO A 294 16.13 17.91 -3.90
CA PRO A 294 15.19 17.39 -4.90
C PRO A 294 15.88 16.97 -6.20
N SER A 295 16.94 17.66 -6.61
CA SER A 295 17.66 17.40 -7.86
C SER A 295 18.34 16.02 -7.90
N GLU A 296 18.68 15.44 -6.76
CA GLU A 296 19.27 14.09 -6.69
C GLU A 296 18.25 13.01 -7.02
N LEU A 297 16.97 13.31 -6.85
CA LEU A 297 15.84 12.40 -7.14
C LEU A 297 15.17 12.70 -8.50
N TYR A 298 15.77 13.51 -9.37
CA TYR A 298 15.23 13.75 -10.70
C TYR A 298 15.27 12.49 -11.57
N LEU A 299 14.33 12.41 -12.49
CA LEU A 299 14.11 11.24 -13.37
C LEU A 299 15.39 10.77 -14.08
N ASN A 300 16.23 11.69 -14.50
CA ASN A 300 17.48 11.39 -15.20
C ASN A 300 18.52 10.64 -14.35
N ASN A 301 18.37 10.67 -13.02
CA ASN A 301 19.29 10.04 -12.08
C ASN A 301 18.89 8.57 -11.76
N TYR A 302 17.77 8.08 -12.29
CA TYR A 302 17.32 6.73 -12.07
C TYR A 302 18.05 5.72 -12.95
N LYS A 303 18.17 4.48 -12.43
CA LYS A 303 18.82 3.37 -13.12
C LYS A 303 18.02 2.88 -14.31
N ASP A 304 18.75 2.46 -15.34
CA ASP A 304 18.17 1.74 -16.46
C ASP A 304 17.96 0.24 -16.17
N ASN A 305 18.73 -0.31 -15.22
CA ASN A 305 18.59 -1.71 -14.78
C ASN A 305 18.75 -1.82 -13.25
N PRO A 306 17.68 -2.16 -12.48
CA PRO A 306 16.30 -2.36 -12.95
C PRO A 306 15.68 -1.07 -13.50
N ARG A 307 15.01 -1.15 -14.66
CA ARG A 307 14.48 0.02 -15.37
C ARG A 307 13.52 0.83 -14.48
N VAL A 308 13.82 2.11 -14.31
CA VAL A 308 12.99 3.10 -13.64
C VAL A 308 12.81 4.26 -14.61
N ASP A 309 11.67 4.28 -15.28
CA ASP A 309 11.39 5.21 -16.38
C ASP A 309 10.39 6.32 -16.04
N SER A 310 9.88 6.30 -14.83
CA SER A 310 8.94 7.31 -14.32
C SER A 310 9.02 7.42 -12.80
N TYR A 311 8.52 8.52 -12.26
CA TYR A 311 8.36 8.72 -10.82
C TYR A 311 7.45 7.64 -10.19
N ASP A 312 6.36 7.28 -10.85
CA ASP A 312 5.46 6.21 -10.38
C ASP A 312 6.16 4.85 -10.33
N THR A 313 7.02 4.55 -11.30
CA THR A 313 7.82 3.32 -11.30
C THR A 313 8.80 3.33 -10.13
N PHE A 314 9.43 4.45 -9.82
CA PHE A 314 10.30 4.59 -8.65
C PHE A 314 9.55 4.36 -7.35
N ILE A 315 8.41 5.05 -7.15
CA ILE A 315 7.54 4.89 -5.98
C ILE A 315 7.15 3.41 -5.81
N SER A 316 6.68 2.78 -6.89
CA SER A 316 6.26 1.38 -6.88
C SER A 316 7.38 0.43 -6.45
N LYS A 317 8.59 0.61 -6.98
CA LYS A 317 9.75 -0.23 -6.65
C LYS A 317 10.25 -0.01 -5.24
N VAL A 318 10.35 1.23 -4.78
CA VAL A 318 10.73 1.57 -3.42
C VAL A 318 9.73 0.99 -2.41
N THR A 319 8.44 1.15 -2.66
CA THR A 319 7.40 0.62 -1.77
C THR A 319 7.36 -0.92 -1.76
N SER A 320 7.58 -1.57 -2.90
CA SER A 320 7.70 -3.04 -2.97
C SER A 320 8.92 -3.55 -2.22
N GLU A 321 10.03 -2.83 -2.25
CA GLU A 321 11.23 -3.19 -1.50
C GLU A 321 10.96 -3.13 0.01
N PHE A 322 10.27 -2.10 0.49
CA PHE A 322 9.87 -2.03 1.90
C PHE A 322 8.89 -3.15 2.29
N GLU A 323 7.95 -3.52 1.42
CA GLU A 323 7.07 -4.67 1.66
C GLU A 323 7.85 -5.97 1.78
N SER A 324 8.86 -6.16 0.94
CA SER A 324 9.69 -7.37 0.98
C SER A 324 10.48 -7.54 2.28
N MET A 325 10.69 -6.45 3.01
CA MET A 325 11.34 -6.47 4.33
C MET A 325 10.41 -6.90 5.46
N ASN A 326 9.09 -6.95 5.21
CA ASN A 326 8.10 -7.37 6.20
C ASN A 326 8.03 -8.91 6.30
N ASN A 327 9.14 -9.53 6.63
CA ASN A 327 9.20 -10.95 6.90
C ASN A 327 9.32 -11.19 8.40
N ARG A 328 8.62 -12.23 8.85
CA ARG A 328 8.73 -12.74 10.20
C ARG A 328 9.21 -14.19 10.12
N LYS A 329 10.02 -14.56 11.05
CA LYS A 329 10.55 -15.93 11.14
C LYS A 329 10.27 -16.46 12.52
N TYR A 330 9.54 -17.56 12.58
CA TYR A 330 9.39 -18.34 13.80
C TYR A 330 10.62 -19.21 13.96
N LYS A 331 11.18 -19.18 15.16
CA LYS A 331 12.33 -19.99 15.52
C LYS A 331 12.03 -20.72 16.81
N ILE A 332 12.24 -22.02 16.81
CA ILE A 332 12.06 -22.86 17.99
C ILE A 332 13.41 -23.52 18.29
N ILE A 333 13.93 -23.24 19.47
CA ILE A 333 15.12 -23.90 20.02
C ILE A 333 14.63 -24.92 21.05
N THR A 334 15.01 -26.16 20.86
CA THR A 334 14.63 -27.21 21.79
C THR A 334 15.37 -27.08 23.14
N ARG A 335 14.87 -27.72 24.19
CA ARG A 335 15.53 -27.80 25.51
C ARG A 335 16.97 -28.32 25.44
N ASP A 336 17.29 -29.09 24.40
CA ASP A 336 18.65 -29.61 24.17
C ASP A 336 19.51 -28.69 23.30
N GLY A 337 19.05 -27.45 23.05
CA GLY A 337 19.74 -26.41 22.26
C GLY A 337 19.76 -26.66 20.75
N LYS A 338 18.96 -27.62 20.24
CA LYS A 338 18.87 -27.89 18.80
C LYS A 338 17.85 -27.05 18.11
N ASP A 339 18.13 -26.65 16.88
CA ASP A 339 17.19 -25.99 16.03
C ASP A 339 16.09 -26.98 15.58
N PHE A 340 14.83 -26.55 15.70
CA PHE A 340 13.66 -27.33 15.34
C PHE A 340 13.70 -27.82 13.89
N ASP A 341 14.17 -26.98 12.96
CA ASP A 341 14.24 -27.34 11.54
C ASP A 341 15.18 -28.49 11.26
N SER A 342 16.17 -28.73 12.13
CA SER A 342 17.12 -29.80 12.01
C SER A 342 16.59 -31.16 12.53
N LEU A 343 15.42 -31.20 13.17
CA LEU A 343 14.89 -32.42 13.79
C LEU A 343 14.17 -33.32 12.78
N SER A 344 14.12 -34.61 13.12
CA SER A 344 13.23 -35.55 12.41
C SER A 344 11.77 -35.25 12.65
N ALA A 345 10.87 -35.69 11.75
CA ALA A 345 9.43 -35.43 11.84
C ALA A 345 8.83 -35.80 13.20
N GLY A 346 9.15 -36.98 13.73
CA GLY A 346 8.66 -37.40 15.04
C GLY A 346 9.15 -36.53 16.21
N TRP A 347 10.38 -36.03 16.16
CA TRP A 347 10.87 -35.09 17.15
C TRP A 347 10.24 -33.70 16.98
N LYS A 348 9.99 -33.23 15.75
CA LYS A 348 9.27 -32.01 15.50
C LYS A 348 7.87 -32.07 16.10
N THR A 349 7.14 -33.16 15.88
CA THR A 349 5.83 -33.42 16.49
C THR A 349 5.89 -33.37 18.02
N SER A 350 6.92 -33.98 18.61
CA SER A 350 7.13 -33.97 20.06
C SER A 350 7.30 -32.56 20.61
N VAL A 351 8.13 -31.74 19.98
CA VAL A 351 8.39 -30.34 20.41
C VAL A 351 7.13 -29.48 20.28
N LEU A 352 6.39 -29.62 19.18
CA LEU A 352 5.13 -28.88 19.01
C LEU A 352 4.10 -29.29 20.05
N LEU A 353 4.01 -30.58 20.37
CA LEU A 353 3.13 -31.08 21.40
C LEU A 353 3.52 -30.55 22.80
N ASP A 354 4.82 -30.51 23.12
CA ASP A 354 5.31 -29.91 24.36
C ASP A 354 4.93 -28.44 24.47
N LEU A 355 5.08 -27.66 23.39
CA LEU A 355 4.69 -26.25 23.35
C LEU A 355 3.18 -26.09 23.58
N ILE A 356 2.37 -26.93 22.95
CA ILE A 356 0.91 -26.96 23.10
C ILE A 356 0.51 -27.30 24.53
N LEU A 357 1.12 -28.35 25.09
CA LEU A 357 0.82 -28.84 26.44
C LEU A 357 1.37 -27.91 27.53
N GLY A 358 2.48 -27.26 27.28
CA GLY A 358 3.14 -26.37 28.24
C GLY A 358 2.52 -24.99 28.37
N TYR A 359 1.59 -24.63 27.49
CA TYR A 359 0.92 -23.33 27.57
C TYR A 359 -0.12 -23.33 28.70
N SER A 360 0.25 -22.74 29.81
CA SER A 360 -0.50 -22.82 31.08
C SER A 360 -1.59 -21.77 31.26
N GLU A 361 -1.59 -20.69 30.48
CA GLU A 361 -2.56 -19.61 30.63
C GLU A 361 -3.96 -19.97 30.09
N ASP A 362 -4.06 -21.00 29.28
CA ASP A 362 -5.32 -21.48 28.75
C ASP A 362 -5.90 -22.61 29.60
N THR A 363 -7.03 -22.35 30.25
CA THR A 363 -7.77 -23.33 31.06
C THR A 363 -8.77 -24.17 30.27
N ALA A 364 -8.90 -23.96 28.96
CA ALA A 364 -9.82 -24.72 28.13
C ALA A 364 -9.49 -26.20 28.13
N PRO A 365 -10.49 -27.11 28.14
CA PRO A 365 -10.26 -28.54 28.03
C PRO A 365 -9.51 -28.89 26.75
N LEU A 366 -8.56 -29.82 26.86
CA LEU A 366 -7.75 -30.29 25.76
C LEU A 366 -8.13 -31.72 25.37
N ILE A 367 -8.45 -31.93 24.10
CA ILE A 367 -8.77 -33.24 23.53
C ILE A 367 -7.69 -33.59 22.53
N ILE A 368 -7.01 -34.72 22.73
CA ILE A 368 -5.93 -35.20 21.86
C ILE A 368 -6.28 -36.59 21.35
N ASP A 369 -6.27 -36.73 20.02
CA ASP A 369 -6.59 -37.99 19.35
C ASP A 369 -5.31 -38.67 18.87
N GLN A 370 -5.00 -39.85 19.43
CA GLN A 370 -3.88 -40.71 19.11
C GLN A 370 -2.53 -40.00 19.01
N PRO A 371 -2.07 -39.36 20.09
CA PRO A 371 -0.81 -38.60 20.06
C PRO A 371 0.39 -39.51 19.77
N GLU A 372 0.29 -40.79 20.10
CA GLU A 372 1.40 -41.76 19.97
C GLU A 372 1.79 -42.10 18.53
N ASP A 373 0.86 -42.01 17.57
CA ASP A 373 1.10 -42.50 16.20
C ASP A 373 2.21 -41.75 15.46
N ASN A 374 2.46 -40.50 15.84
CA ASN A 374 3.39 -39.62 15.14
C ASN A 374 4.56 -39.15 16.03
N LEU A 375 4.73 -39.77 17.20
CA LEU A 375 5.78 -39.39 18.15
C LEU A 375 6.96 -40.35 18.11
N ALA A 376 8.14 -39.89 18.49
CA ALA A 376 9.26 -40.75 18.76
C ALA A 376 8.94 -41.63 20.00
N ASN A 377 9.16 -42.95 19.92
CA ASN A 377 8.84 -43.87 21.01
C ASN A 377 9.52 -43.51 22.34
N SER A 378 10.74 -42.98 22.30
CA SER A 378 11.45 -42.49 23.48
C SER A 378 10.75 -41.28 24.13
N TYR A 379 10.09 -40.45 23.33
CA TYR A 379 9.40 -39.30 23.82
C TYR A 379 8.09 -39.65 24.52
N ILE A 380 7.36 -40.69 24.09
CA ILE A 380 6.11 -41.10 24.74
C ILE A 380 6.35 -41.33 26.24
N ASN A 381 7.38 -42.04 26.60
CA ASN A 381 7.67 -42.39 27.99
C ASN A 381 8.24 -41.22 28.80
N SER A 382 9.14 -40.44 28.24
CA SER A 382 9.86 -39.41 28.99
C SER A 382 9.26 -37.99 28.86
N GLY A 383 8.72 -37.63 27.67
CA GLY A 383 8.19 -36.33 27.37
C GLY A 383 6.68 -36.24 27.55
N LEU A 384 5.92 -36.97 26.72
CA LEU A 384 4.47 -36.90 26.70
C LEU A 384 3.84 -37.17 28.06
N ILE A 385 4.26 -38.27 28.73
CA ILE A 385 3.73 -38.66 30.04
C ILE A 385 4.01 -37.56 31.09
N THR A 386 5.21 -36.99 31.07
CA THR A 386 5.59 -35.92 32.00
C THR A 386 4.77 -34.68 31.74
N ALA A 387 4.56 -34.32 30.46
CA ALA A 387 3.72 -33.18 30.08
C ALA A 387 2.26 -33.37 30.50
N ILE A 388 1.68 -34.56 30.27
CA ILE A 388 0.29 -34.87 30.67
C ILE A 388 0.16 -34.76 32.19
N LYS A 389 1.07 -35.30 32.97
CA LYS A 389 1.03 -35.22 34.45
C LYS A 389 1.07 -33.80 34.95
N LYS A 390 1.84 -32.93 34.32
CA LYS A 390 1.93 -31.52 34.69
C LYS A 390 0.67 -30.74 34.30
N ILE A 391 0.15 -30.98 33.13
CA ILE A 391 -0.99 -30.16 32.62
C ILE A 391 -2.33 -30.55 33.24
N LYS A 392 -2.54 -31.83 33.60
CA LYS A 392 -3.77 -32.30 34.22
C LYS A 392 -4.07 -31.66 35.59
N GLU A 393 -3.07 -31.02 36.20
CA GLU A 393 -3.25 -30.26 37.44
C GLU A 393 -3.96 -28.94 37.24
N HIS A 394 -3.91 -28.42 35.99
CA HIS A 394 -4.42 -27.07 35.65
C HIS A 394 -5.62 -27.09 34.73
N LYS A 395 -5.77 -28.12 33.88
CA LYS A 395 -6.88 -28.24 32.93
C LYS A 395 -7.33 -29.68 32.71
N GLN A 396 -8.55 -29.84 32.21
CA GLN A 396 -9.05 -31.16 31.81
C GLN A 396 -8.35 -31.61 30.53
N VAL A 397 -7.78 -32.83 30.55
CA VAL A 397 -7.16 -33.47 29.38
C VAL A 397 -7.90 -34.75 29.06
N ILE A 398 -8.36 -34.86 27.81
CA ILE A 398 -9.03 -36.03 27.29
C ILE A 398 -8.18 -36.61 26.17
N ILE A 399 -7.71 -37.85 26.29
CA ILE A 399 -6.83 -38.49 25.31
C ILE A 399 -7.52 -39.74 24.77
N VAL A 400 -7.62 -39.82 23.45
CA VAL A 400 -7.98 -41.05 22.76
C VAL A 400 -6.69 -41.75 22.38
N SER A 401 -6.50 -42.98 22.83
CA SER A 401 -5.23 -43.71 22.63
C SER A 401 -5.46 -45.22 22.54
N HIS A 402 -4.62 -45.90 21.78
CA HIS A 402 -4.50 -47.35 21.73
C HIS A 402 -3.20 -47.87 22.41
N ASN A 403 -2.43 -46.99 23.05
CA ASN A 403 -1.20 -47.32 23.73
C ASN A 403 -1.39 -47.37 25.25
N ALA A 404 -1.20 -48.54 25.82
CA ALA A 404 -1.33 -48.75 27.28
C ALA A 404 -0.48 -47.81 28.13
N THR A 405 0.67 -47.39 27.62
CA THR A 405 1.61 -46.54 28.35
C THR A 405 0.96 -45.22 28.77
N ILE A 406 0.09 -44.65 27.93
CA ILE A 406 -0.50 -43.35 28.19
C ILE A 406 -1.46 -43.38 29.39
N PRO A 407 -2.50 -44.22 29.44
CA PRO A 407 -3.40 -44.28 30.59
C PRO A 407 -2.71 -44.77 31.86
N MET A 408 -1.81 -45.76 31.73
CA MET A 408 -1.14 -46.41 32.88
C MET A 408 -0.09 -45.50 33.53
N LEU A 409 0.84 -44.96 32.73
CA LEU A 409 1.92 -44.12 33.25
C LEU A 409 1.51 -42.62 33.35
N GLY A 410 0.52 -42.21 32.57
CA GLY A 410 -0.07 -40.85 32.66
C GLY A 410 -0.97 -40.67 33.86
N ASP A 411 -1.20 -41.76 34.62
CA ASP A 411 -2.01 -41.73 35.84
C ASP A 411 -3.42 -41.20 35.57
N ALA A 412 -4.12 -41.88 34.65
CA ALA A 412 -5.45 -41.46 34.21
C ALA A 412 -6.48 -41.57 35.33
N GLN A 413 -7.17 -40.52 35.62
CA GLN A 413 -8.21 -40.46 36.66
C GLN A 413 -9.48 -41.24 36.29
N ASN A 414 -9.79 -41.30 34.98
CA ASN A 414 -10.96 -42.00 34.48
C ASN A 414 -10.66 -42.61 33.11
N ILE A 415 -11.08 -43.85 32.90
CA ILE A 415 -10.96 -44.59 31.64
C ILE A 415 -12.36 -44.70 31.02
N ILE A 416 -12.47 -44.31 29.79
CA ILE A 416 -13.68 -44.44 28.97
C ILE A 416 -13.45 -45.53 27.94
N LEU A 417 -14.14 -46.65 28.08
CA LEU A 417 -14.06 -47.77 27.17
C LEU A 417 -15.19 -47.68 26.13
N CYS A 418 -14.84 -47.53 24.86
CA CYS A 418 -15.74 -47.50 23.74
C CYS A 418 -15.69 -48.86 23.02
N ARG A 419 -16.85 -49.52 22.86
CA ARG A 419 -17.00 -50.79 22.12
C ARG A 419 -18.04 -50.62 21.01
N ASN A 420 -17.84 -51.29 19.92
CA ASN A 420 -18.77 -51.33 18.80
C ASN A 420 -19.21 -52.78 18.54
N ASP A 421 -20.18 -53.24 19.29
CA ASP A 421 -20.82 -54.54 19.14
C ASP A 421 -22.27 -54.31 18.62
N GLU A 422 -22.42 -54.10 17.31
CA GLU A 422 -23.70 -53.70 16.65
C GLU A 422 -24.22 -52.30 17.10
N LYS A 423 -23.91 -51.88 18.32
CA LYS A 423 -24.19 -50.58 18.90
C LYS A 423 -22.98 -50.04 19.64
N ILE A 424 -22.76 -48.76 19.56
CA ILE A 424 -21.67 -48.10 20.34
C ILE A 424 -22.08 -48.15 21.81
N ARG A 425 -21.28 -48.84 22.61
CA ARG A 425 -21.40 -48.90 24.06
C ARG A 425 -20.23 -48.12 24.68
N ILE A 426 -20.60 -47.26 25.63
CA ILE A 426 -19.60 -46.45 26.36
C ILE A 426 -19.72 -46.81 27.84
N SER A 427 -18.62 -47.21 28.43
CA SER A 427 -18.53 -47.53 29.86
C SER A 427 -17.34 -46.75 30.43
N SER A 428 -17.44 -46.24 31.66
CA SER A 428 -16.35 -45.52 32.29
C SER A 428 -16.17 -45.96 33.74
N SER A 429 -14.91 -45.95 34.17
CA SER A 429 -14.52 -46.24 35.54
C SER A 429 -13.13 -45.65 35.84
N PRO A 430 -12.82 -45.31 37.10
CA PRO A 430 -11.44 -45.01 37.51
C PRO A 430 -10.47 -46.14 37.12
N LEU A 431 -9.20 -45.84 36.98
CA LEU A 431 -8.16 -46.79 36.57
C LEU A 431 -8.13 -48.05 37.46
N GLU A 432 -8.35 -47.88 38.74
CA GLU A 432 -8.40 -48.95 39.77
C GLU A 432 -9.76 -49.65 39.86
N GLY A 433 -10.72 -49.19 39.10
CA GLY A 433 -12.11 -49.69 39.12
C GLY A 433 -12.33 -50.93 38.24
N LYS A 434 -13.63 -51.24 38.04
CA LYS A 434 -14.10 -52.35 37.20
C LYS A 434 -15.10 -51.90 36.19
N ILE A 435 -15.04 -52.50 35.00
CA ILE A 435 -16.06 -52.38 33.93
C ILE A 435 -16.48 -53.82 33.56
N ASP A 436 -17.79 -54.11 33.56
CA ASP A 436 -18.33 -55.46 33.27
C ASP A 436 -17.62 -56.57 34.07
N GLU A 437 -17.50 -56.39 35.39
CA GLU A 437 -16.86 -57.31 36.35
C GLU A 437 -15.35 -57.50 36.20
N LYS A 438 -14.71 -57.01 35.15
CA LYS A 438 -13.24 -57.06 34.93
C LYS A 438 -12.58 -55.75 35.35
N SER A 439 -11.37 -55.87 35.85
CA SER A 439 -10.57 -54.65 36.17
C SER A 439 -10.31 -53.81 34.93
N VAL A 440 -10.31 -52.49 35.07
CA VAL A 440 -9.97 -51.55 33.98
C VAL A 440 -8.59 -51.86 33.39
N VAL A 441 -7.63 -52.23 34.23
CA VAL A 441 -6.27 -52.62 33.81
C VAL A 441 -6.30 -53.89 32.91
N ASP A 442 -7.19 -54.86 33.18
CA ASP A 442 -7.36 -56.02 32.32
C ASP A 442 -7.96 -55.68 30.95
N HIS A 443 -8.90 -54.73 30.91
CA HIS A 443 -9.40 -54.21 29.64
C HIS A 443 -8.32 -53.50 28.84
N ILE A 444 -7.53 -52.63 29.46
CA ILE A 444 -6.41 -51.95 28.82
C ILE A 444 -5.41 -53.00 28.29
N ALA A 445 -4.96 -53.91 29.14
CA ALA A 445 -4.00 -54.99 28.73
C ALA A 445 -4.52 -55.82 27.56
N THR A 446 -5.84 -56.12 27.54
CA THR A 446 -6.46 -56.95 26.47
C THR A 446 -6.54 -56.20 25.16
N ILE A 447 -6.91 -54.92 25.18
CA ILE A 447 -7.17 -54.11 23.98
C ILE A 447 -5.86 -53.61 23.37
N THR A 448 -4.93 -53.17 24.19
CA THR A 448 -3.70 -52.49 23.70
C THR A 448 -2.50 -53.42 23.60
N ASP A 449 -2.39 -54.41 24.47
CA ASP A 449 -1.20 -55.28 24.59
C ASP A 449 -1.41 -56.75 24.20
N GLY A 450 -2.61 -57.10 23.76
CA GLY A 450 -2.98 -58.46 23.42
C GLY A 450 -3.14 -59.40 24.64
N GLY A 451 -3.42 -58.80 25.81
CA GLY A 451 -3.73 -59.48 27.06
C GLY A 451 -2.49 -59.86 27.90
N LYS A 452 -2.75 -60.23 29.15
CA LYS A 452 -1.72 -60.61 30.12
C LYS A 452 -0.74 -61.70 29.62
N THR A 453 -1.21 -62.65 28.80
CA THR A 453 -0.35 -63.69 28.21
C THR A 453 0.69 -63.13 27.25
N SER A 454 0.29 -62.13 26.44
CA SER A 454 1.22 -61.45 25.51
C SER A 454 2.27 -60.64 26.27
N ILE A 455 1.85 -59.93 27.31
CA ILE A 455 2.73 -59.19 28.20
C ILE A 455 3.77 -60.12 28.85
N LYS A 456 3.32 -61.25 29.44
CA LYS A 456 4.23 -62.24 30.05
C LYS A 456 5.26 -62.78 29.05
N LYS A 457 4.87 -63.07 27.81
CA LYS A 457 5.78 -63.53 26.76
C LYS A 457 6.83 -62.46 26.42
N ARG A 458 6.44 -61.15 26.34
CA ARG A 458 7.36 -60.07 26.09
C ARG A 458 8.37 -59.89 27.24
N VAL A 459 7.91 -59.86 28.49
CA VAL A 459 8.74 -59.75 29.69
C VAL A 459 9.78 -60.86 29.74
N LYS A 460 9.38 -62.12 29.43
CA LYS A 460 10.28 -63.31 29.36
C LYS A 460 11.33 -63.12 28.25
N LYS A 461 10.94 -62.61 27.08
CA LYS A 461 11.89 -62.36 25.97
C LYS A 461 12.91 -61.26 26.29
N TYR A 462 12.50 -60.25 27.06
CA TYR A 462 13.42 -59.18 27.52
C TYR A 462 14.31 -59.63 28.68
N ASN A 463 14.21 -60.91 29.16
CA ASN A 463 14.98 -61.47 30.23
C ASN A 463 14.87 -60.72 31.58
N MET A 464 13.69 -60.12 31.84
CA MET A 464 13.41 -59.35 33.05
C MET A 464 12.97 -60.26 34.20
N LYS A 465 13.80 -61.30 34.57
CA LYS A 465 13.48 -62.30 35.56
C LYS A 465 13.17 -61.76 36.97
N LYS A 466 13.73 -60.64 37.36
CA LYS A 466 13.47 -60.02 38.68
C LYS A 466 12.05 -59.45 38.85
N PHE A 467 11.32 -59.22 37.77
CA PHE A 467 9.96 -58.67 37.83
C PHE A 467 8.86 -59.76 37.82
N GLU A 468 9.22 -61.03 37.47
CA GLU A 468 8.25 -62.12 37.44
C GLU A 468 7.77 -62.55 38.85
N GLU A 469 8.58 -62.39 39.87
CA GLU A 469 8.25 -62.81 41.26
C GLU A 469 7.43 -61.73 42.01
N THR A 470 7.56 -60.44 41.63
CA THR A 470 6.94 -59.31 42.35
C THR A 470 5.60 -58.83 41.76
N ILE A 471 5.35 -59.12 40.49
CA ILE A 471 4.15 -58.62 39.78
C ILE A 471 3.00 -59.64 39.75
N TRP A 472 3.29 -60.94 40.04
CA TRP A 472 2.34 -62.04 39.84
C TRP A 472 2.13 -62.96 41.06
N SER A 473 2.71 -62.62 42.20
CA SER A 473 2.35 -63.15 43.52
C SER A 473 1.17 -62.32 44.12
#